data_a98bc000736595375d406543a524c2a9
#
_entry.id   a98bc000736595375d406543a524c2a9
#
_cell.length_a   1.000
_cell.length_b   1.000
_cell.length_c   1.000
_cell.angle_alpha   90.00
_cell.angle_beta   90.00
_cell.angle_gamma   90.00
#
_symmetry.space_group_name_H-M   'P 1'
#
loop_
_entity.id
_entity.type
_entity.pdbx_description
1 polymer ?
#
loop_
_entity_poly.entity_id
_entity_poly.type
_entity_poly.pdbx_seq_one_letter_code
_entity_poly.pdbx_strand_id
1 'polypeptide(L)'
;MAKKSPDHEIYRKSIVGAFNEAVSDYDESTAAHSGRVGDLVTRVAAQLDLDHTERLMAKHAGIVHDLGKLGIKPAILAKAGPLTPLERAEVQRHSAIGAEVLLDISPDLAYLAEGVRSHHERWDGTGYPDGLVGSQIPLFGRILAVADVYDAMTSPRNYRPKVFTPDETRSYIEDQAGIQFDPDCAGAMAEVLRVQARGRSQPRP
;
A
#
# COMPACT_ATOMS: atom_id res chain seq x y z
N MET A 1 -13.82 -8.28 -23.91
CA MET A 1 -12.88 -8.61 -22.81
C MET A 1 -12.72 -10.12 -22.78
N ALA A 2 -11.52 -10.63 -23.07
CA ALA A 2 -11.25 -12.07 -23.01
C ALA A 2 -11.30 -12.52 -21.54
N LYS A 3 -12.08 -13.58 -21.23
CA LYS A 3 -12.06 -14.24 -19.93
C LYS A 3 -10.63 -14.76 -19.70
N LYS A 4 -9.89 -14.17 -18.77
CA LYS A 4 -8.58 -14.67 -18.35
C LYS A 4 -8.77 -16.07 -17.77
N SER A 5 -7.92 -17.03 -18.14
CA SER A 5 -8.06 -18.43 -17.72
C SER A 5 -7.82 -18.60 -16.22
N PRO A 6 -8.39 -19.65 -15.58
CA PRO A 6 -8.10 -19.98 -14.17
C PRO A 6 -6.62 -20.11 -13.86
N ASP A 7 -5.81 -20.52 -14.82
CA ASP A 7 -4.35 -20.67 -14.69
C ASP A 7 -3.65 -19.34 -14.38
N HIS A 8 -4.13 -18.22 -14.94
CA HIS A 8 -3.59 -16.89 -14.65
C HIS A 8 -3.84 -16.44 -13.20
N GLU A 9 -4.94 -16.83 -12.58
CA GLU A 9 -5.24 -16.49 -11.19
C GLU A 9 -4.36 -17.31 -10.23
N ILE A 10 -4.16 -18.59 -10.51
CA ILE A 10 -3.28 -19.48 -9.74
C ILE A 10 -1.82 -18.99 -9.84
N TYR A 11 -1.36 -18.64 -11.03
CA TYR A 11 -0.04 -18.11 -11.28
C TYR A 11 0.24 -16.82 -10.48
N ARG A 12 -0.72 -15.88 -10.48
CA ARG A 12 -0.60 -14.63 -9.71
C ARG A 12 -0.56 -14.87 -8.21
N LYS A 13 -1.42 -15.74 -7.68
CA LYS A 13 -1.41 -16.11 -6.26
C LYS A 13 -0.08 -16.72 -5.85
N SER A 14 0.53 -17.54 -6.70
CA SER A 14 1.82 -18.18 -6.45
C SER A 14 2.96 -17.16 -6.42
N ILE A 15 2.97 -16.20 -7.34
CA ILE A 15 3.98 -15.11 -7.38
C ILE A 15 3.84 -14.22 -6.15
N VAL A 16 2.64 -13.73 -5.84
CA VAL A 16 2.40 -12.88 -4.68
C VAL A 16 2.74 -13.60 -3.37
N GLY A 17 2.44 -14.91 -3.29
CA GLY A 17 2.81 -15.75 -2.15
C GLY A 17 4.32 -15.87 -1.98
N ALA A 18 5.06 -16.17 -3.06
CA ALA A 18 6.51 -16.27 -3.04
C ALA A 18 7.18 -14.94 -2.65
N PHE A 19 6.65 -13.79 -3.10
CA PHE A 19 7.15 -12.49 -2.69
C PHE A 19 6.90 -12.19 -1.22
N ASN A 20 5.70 -12.50 -0.72
CA ASN A 20 5.41 -12.29 0.69
C ASN A 20 6.31 -13.16 1.58
N GLU A 21 6.62 -14.37 1.17
CA GLU A 21 7.58 -15.26 1.84
C GLU A 21 9.00 -14.67 1.81
N ALA A 22 9.48 -14.24 0.65
CA ALA A 22 10.81 -13.63 0.52
C ALA A 22 10.95 -12.34 1.36
N VAL A 23 9.90 -11.51 1.42
CA VAL A 23 9.88 -10.31 2.28
C VAL A 23 9.83 -10.70 3.75
N SER A 24 9.09 -11.76 4.11
CA SER A 24 8.99 -12.27 5.48
C SER A 24 10.34 -12.78 6.00
N ASP A 25 11.10 -13.48 5.16
CA ASP A 25 12.44 -13.97 5.50
C ASP A 25 13.43 -12.82 5.70
N TYR A 26 13.22 -11.70 5.00
CA TYR A 26 14.05 -10.51 5.11
C TYR A 26 13.66 -9.62 6.30
N ASP A 27 12.36 -9.39 6.52
CA ASP A 27 11.80 -8.59 7.62
C ASP A 27 10.33 -8.98 7.89
N GLU A 28 10.12 -9.77 8.93
CA GLU A 28 8.80 -10.23 9.37
C GLU A 28 7.84 -9.05 9.65
N SER A 29 8.35 -7.92 10.14
CA SER A 29 7.53 -6.73 10.41
C SER A 29 6.97 -6.12 9.13
N THR A 30 7.74 -6.13 8.05
CA THR A 30 7.34 -5.68 6.72
C THR A 30 6.29 -6.62 6.12
N ALA A 31 6.46 -7.93 6.24
CA ALA A 31 5.46 -8.89 5.73
C ALA A 31 4.12 -8.76 6.46
N ALA A 32 4.13 -8.64 7.79
CA ALA A 32 2.91 -8.43 8.57
C ALA A 32 2.20 -7.12 8.20
N HIS A 33 2.96 -6.04 7.98
CA HIS A 33 2.47 -4.76 7.47
C HIS A 33 1.80 -4.93 6.10
N SER A 34 2.50 -5.54 5.14
CA SER A 34 1.99 -5.76 3.78
C SER A 34 0.69 -6.56 3.76
N GLY A 35 0.57 -7.57 4.62
CA GLY A 35 -0.69 -8.31 4.80
C GLY A 35 -1.84 -7.42 5.28
N ARG A 36 -1.62 -6.57 6.29
CA ARG A 36 -2.64 -5.64 6.80
C ARG A 36 -3.01 -4.58 5.77
N VAL A 37 -2.03 -4.04 5.05
CA VAL A 37 -2.26 -3.10 3.94
C VAL A 37 -3.10 -3.76 2.84
N GLY A 38 -2.80 -5.00 2.43
CA GLY A 38 -3.60 -5.75 1.46
C GLY A 38 -5.06 -5.92 1.88
N ASP A 39 -5.33 -6.19 3.15
CA ASP A 39 -6.70 -6.30 3.68
C ASP A 39 -7.41 -4.94 3.73
N LEU A 40 -6.71 -3.86 4.10
CA LEU A 40 -7.26 -2.50 4.07
C LEU A 40 -7.60 -2.06 2.65
N VAL A 41 -6.68 -2.25 1.71
CA VAL A 41 -6.87 -1.94 0.28
C VAL A 41 -8.08 -2.65 -0.30
N THR A 42 -8.28 -3.95 0.05
CA THR A 42 -9.46 -4.71 -0.39
C THR A 42 -10.77 -4.07 0.07
N ARG A 43 -10.79 -3.56 1.28
CA ARG A 43 -11.97 -2.93 1.90
C ARG A 43 -12.22 -1.53 1.33
N VAL A 44 -11.17 -0.74 1.11
CA VAL A 44 -11.28 0.58 0.45
C VAL A 44 -11.77 0.39 -0.98
N ALA A 45 -11.22 -0.57 -1.72
CA ALA A 45 -11.66 -0.91 -3.08
C ALA A 45 -13.13 -1.32 -3.14
N ALA A 46 -13.64 -2.01 -2.08
CA ALA A 46 -15.06 -2.35 -1.98
C ALA A 46 -15.96 -1.12 -1.75
N GLN A 47 -15.50 -0.11 -1.00
CA GLN A 47 -16.22 1.15 -0.82
C GLN A 47 -16.23 2.03 -2.07
N LEU A 48 -15.26 1.82 -2.97
CA LEU A 48 -15.19 2.47 -4.28
C LEU A 48 -15.93 1.70 -5.39
N ASP A 49 -16.76 0.71 -5.01
CA ASP A 49 -17.56 -0.13 -5.91
C ASP A 49 -16.74 -0.91 -6.95
N LEU A 50 -15.45 -1.17 -6.69
CA LEU A 50 -14.63 -2.02 -7.54
C LEU A 50 -15.18 -3.46 -7.56
N ASP A 51 -15.08 -4.13 -8.71
CA ASP A 51 -15.53 -5.50 -8.85
C ASP A 51 -14.65 -6.50 -8.07
N HIS A 52 -15.07 -7.77 -8.02
CA HIS A 52 -14.34 -8.80 -7.28
C HIS A 52 -12.90 -8.98 -7.79
N THR A 53 -12.70 -8.90 -9.10
CA THR A 53 -11.38 -9.07 -9.74
C THR A 53 -10.49 -7.89 -9.42
N GLU A 54 -11.00 -6.67 -9.52
CA GLU A 54 -10.28 -5.44 -9.19
C GLU A 54 -9.87 -5.41 -7.72
N ARG A 55 -10.76 -5.82 -6.80
CA ARG A 55 -10.46 -5.93 -5.36
C ARG A 55 -9.35 -6.94 -5.08
N LEU A 56 -9.34 -8.07 -5.78
CA LEU A 56 -8.28 -9.05 -5.65
C LEU A 56 -6.95 -8.50 -6.18
N MET A 57 -6.98 -7.80 -7.31
CA MET A 57 -5.80 -7.11 -7.87
C MET A 57 -5.26 -6.07 -6.90
N ALA A 58 -6.13 -5.23 -6.34
CA ALA A 58 -5.76 -4.23 -5.35
C ALA A 58 -5.15 -4.87 -4.09
N LYS A 59 -5.71 -6.00 -3.61
CA LYS A 59 -5.13 -6.79 -2.51
C LYS A 59 -3.70 -7.23 -2.82
N HIS A 60 -3.48 -7.77 -4.01
CA HIS A 60 -2.15 -8.22 -4.42
C HIS A 60 -1.16 -7.05 -4.46
N ALA A 61 -1.56 -5.89 -5.00
CA ALA A 61 -0.73 -4.69 -4.97
C ALA A 61 -0.37 -4.31 -3.52
N GLY A 62 -1.32 -4.38 -2.58
CA GLY A 62 -1.08 -4.13 -1.15
C GLY A 62 -0.07 -5.08 -0.53
N ILE A 63 -0.10 -6.36 -0.90
CA ILE A 63 0.84 -7.37 -0.38
C ILE A 63 2.26 -7.13 -0.89
N VAL A 64 2.43 -6.64 -2.13
CA VAL A 64 3.75 -6.52 -2.77
C VAL A 64 4.27 -5.07 -2.86
N HIS A 65 3.55 -4.07 -2.31
CA HIS A 65 3.88 -2.66 -2.51
C HIS A 65 5.31 -2.30 -2.09
N ASP A 66 5.80 -2.94 -1.06
CA ASP A 66 7.12 -2.74 -0.44
C ASP A 66 8.21 -3.71 -0.97
N LEU A 67 7.90 -4.55 -1.96
CA LEU A 67 8.83 -5.54 -2.52
C LEU A 67 10.21 -4.95 -2.87
N GLY A 68 10.23 -3.76 -3.42
CA GLY A 68 11.48 -3.10 -3.82
C GLY A 68 12.42 -2.74 -2.67
N LYS A 69 11.98 -2.84 -1.41
CA LYS A 69 12.87 -2.71 -0.24
C LYS A 69 13.98 -3.77 -0.20
N LEU A 70 13.76 -4.92 -0.84
CA LEU A 70 14.80 -5.94 -1.02
C LEU A 70 16.02 -5.41 -1.82
N GLY A 71 15.84 -4.38 -2.65
CA GLY A 71 16.92 -3.69 -3.37
C GLY A 71 17.60 -2.57 -2.61
N ILE A 72 17.16 -2.26 -1.37
CA ILE A 72 17.72 -1.20 -0.54
C ILE A 72 18.71 -1.79 0.48
N LYS A 73 19.81 -1.07 0.74
CA LYS A 73 20.82 -1.51 1.69
C LYS A 73 20.21 -1.73 3.08
N PRO A 74 20.37 -2.93 3.70
CA PRO A 74 19.79 -3.23 5.01
C PRO A 74 20.18 -2.23 6.10
N ALA A 75 21.42 -1.73 6.08
CA ALA A 75 21.91 -0.75 7.04
C ALA A 75 21.15 0.59 7.01
N ILE A 76 20.55 0.95 5.87
CA ILE A 76 19.73 2.15 5.74
C ILE A 76 18.34 1.91 6.33
N LEU A 77 17.73 0.75 6.01
CA LEU A 77 16.40 0.38 6.51
C LEU A 77 16.38 0.17 8.04
N ALA A 78 17.46 -0.42 8.59
CA ALA A 78 17.61 -0.69 10.01
C ALA A 78 18.09 0.51 10.85
N LYS A 79 18.32 1.69 10.24
CA LYS A 79 18.86 2.85 10.93
C LYS A 79 17.89 3.36 12.01
N ALA A 80 18.36 3.42 13.26
CA ALA A 80 17.57 3.86 14.40
C ALA A 80 17.33 5.38 14.49
N GLY A 81 17.98 6.18 13.63
CA GLY A 81 17.88 7.64 13.61
C GLY A 81 17.32 8.20 12.30
N PRO A 82 17.26 9.53 12.17
CA PRO A 82 16.78 10.15 10.94
C PRO A 82 17.69 9.82 9.76
N LEU A 83 17.07 9.57 8.60
CA LEU A 83 17.80 9.36 7.35
C LEU A 83 18.38 10.70 6.84
N THR A 84 19.61 10.67 6.36
CA THR A 84 20.17 11.76 5.57
C THR A 84 19.39 11.95 4.27
N PRO A 85 19.53 13.10 3.57
CA PRO A 85 18.88 13.28 2.27
C PRO A 85 19.23 12.20 1.24
N LEU A 86 20.48 11.74 1.20
CA LEU A 86 20.93 10.67 0.28
C LEU A 86 20.32 9.32 0.65
N GLU A 87 20.30 8.96 1.93
CA GLU A 87 19.66 7.74 2.40
C GLU A 87 18.15 7.75 2.14
N ARG A 88 17.50 8.90 2.33
CA ARG A 88 16.07 9.07 2.00
C ARG A 88 15.82 8.86 0.51
N ALA A 89 16.62 9.47 -0.35
CA ALA A 89 16.53 9.28 -1.80
C ALA A 89 16.73 7.80 -2.19
N GLU A 90 17.66 7.10 -1.52
CA GLU A 90 17.85 5.66 -1.75
C GLU A 90 16.62 4.85 -1.34
N VAL A 91 16.02 5.12 -0.16
CA VAL A 91 14.80 4.43 0.28
C VAL A 91 13.63 4.72 -0.68
N GLN A 92 13.49 5.95 -1.17
CA GLN A 92 12.41 6.30 -2.11
C GLN A 92 12.44 5.49 -3.41
N ARG A 93 13.61 4.97 -3.80
CA ARG A 93 13.73 4.13 -5.00
C ARG A 93 12.97 2.80 -4.91
N HIS A 94 12.59 2.34 -3.69
CA HIS A 94 11.93 1.04 -3.55
C HIS A 94 10.65 0.93 -4.39
N SER A 95 9.88 2.00 -4.54
CA SER A 95 8.65 1.97 -5.34
C SER A 95 8.93 1.71 -6.83
N ALA A 96 9.96 2.35 -7.39
CA ALA A 96 10.40 2.11 -8.76
C ALA A 96 11.02 0.71 -8.92
N ILE A 97 11.92 0.30 -8.02
CA ILE A 97 12.55 -1.03 -8.03
C ILE A 97 11.48 -2.14 -7.97
N GLY A 98 10.50 -2.01 -7.06
CA GLY A 98 9.43 -3.00 -6.94
C GLY A 98 8.59 -3.12 -8.22
N ALA A 99 8.30 -2.01 -8.88
CA ALA A 99 7.60 -2.00 -10.15
C ALA A 99 8.42 -2.66 -11.28
N GLU A 100 9.71 -2.36 -11.37
CA GLU A 100 10.63 -2.97 -12.35
C GLU A 100 10.70 -4.49 -12.15
N VAL A 101 10.88 -4.97 -10.92
CA VAL A 101 10.89 -6.41 -10.61
C VAL A 101 9.60 -7.10 -11.07
N LEU A 102 8.43 -6.49 -10.83
CA LEU A 102 7.15 -7.06 -11.26
C LEU A 102 7.05 -7.16 -12.79
N LEU A 103 7.50 -6.14 -13.52
CA LEU A 103 7.49 -6.13 -15.00
C LEU A 103 8.49 -7.12 -15.60
N ASP A 104 9.65 -7.29 -14.98
CA ASP A 104 10.66 -8.27 -15.40
C ASP A 104 10.14 -9.72 -15.27
N ILE A 105 9.28 -9.98 -14.28
CA ILE A 105 8.67 -11.29 -14.10
C ILE A 105 7.60 -11.55 -15.16
N SER A 106 6.71 -10.61 -15.38
CA SER A 106 5.68 -10.70 -16.42
C SER A 106 5.05 -9.35 -16.74
N PRO A 107 4.91 -8.99 -18.03
CA PRO A 107 4.12 -7.84 -18.46
C PRO A 107 2.66 -7.89 -17.97
N ASP A 108 2.12 -9.07 -17.70
CA ASP A 108 0.76 -9.25 -17.15
C ASP A 108 0.60 -8.69 -15.72
N LEU A 109 1.71 -8.36 -15.05
CA LEU A 109 1.72 -7.72 -13.74
C LEU A 109 1.78 -6.19 -13.81
N ALA A 110 1.65 -5.59 -15.00
CA ALA A 110 1.74 -4.15 -15.20
C ALA A 110 0.79 -3.37 -14.28
N TYR A 111 -0.43 -3.85 -14.05
CA TYR A 111 -1.38 -3.23 -13.14
C TYR A 111 -0.92 -3.21 -11.67
N LEU A 112 -0.16 -4.23 -11.22
CA LEU A 112 0.49 -4.24 -9.91
C LEU A 112 1.66 -3.26 -9.90
N ALA A 113 2.49 -3.31 -10.93
CA ALA A 113 3.65 -2.45 -11.07
C ALA A 113 3.29 -0.96 -11.04
N GLU A 114 2.21 -0.56 -11.72
CA GLU A 114 1.69 0.81 -11.69
C GLU A 114 1.29 1.23 -10.26
N GLY A 115 0.56 0.40 -9.54
CA GLY A 115 0.17 0.66 -8.15
C GLY A 115 1.38 0.74 -7.22
N VAL A 116 2.30 -0.23 -7.33
CA VAL A 116 3.55 -0.28 -6.53
C VAL A 116 4.44 0.93 -6.81
N ARG A 117 4.59 1.34 -8.09
CA ARG A 117 5.38 2.52 -8.43
C ARG A 117 4.83 3.79 -7.79
N SER A 118 3.50 3.94 -7.80
CA SER A 118 2.83 5.21 -7.49
C SER A 118 2.27 5.32 -6.07
N HIS A 119 2.48 4.35 -5.18
CA HIS A 119 1.87 4.37 -3.85
C HIS A 119 2.41 5.45 -2.91
N HIS A 120 3.49 6.11 -3.27
CA HIS A 120 4.03 7.27 -2.58
C HIS A 120 3.81 8.59 -3.34
N GLU A 121 3.07 8.55 -4.44
CA GLU A 121 2.59 9.78 -5.06
C GLU A 121 1.57 10.47 -4.16
N ARG A 122 1.51 11.78 -4.26
CA ARG A 122 0.60 12.62 -3.50
C ARG A 122 -0.34 13.34 -4.45
N TRP A 123 -1.59 13.51 -4.03
CA TRP A 123 -2.60 14.16 -4.86
C TRP A 123 -2.18 15.56 -5.35
N ASP A 124 -1.43 16.29 -4.52
CA ASP A 124 -0.88 17.62 -4.81
C ASP A 124 0.35 17.62 -5.73
N GLY A 125 0.85 16.44 -6.16
CA GLY A 125 2.02 16.28 -7.04
C GLY A 125 3.38 16.45 -6.34
N THR A 126 3.40 16.55 -5.02
CA THR A 126 4.67 16.66 -4.25
C THR A 126 5.21 15.28 -3.81
N GLY A 127 4.63 14.19 -4.36
CA GLY A 127 5.03 12.81 -4.11
C GLY A 127 6.24 12.35 -4.93
N TYR A 128 6.44 11.05 -4.94
CA TYR A 128 7.52 10.40 -5.71
C TYR A 128 7.04 9.02 -6.21
N PRO A 129 7.68 8.42 -7.24
CA PRO A 129 8.91 8.85 -7.92
C PRO A 129 8.69 9.83 -9.09
N ASP A 130 7.47 9.93 -9.63
CA ASP A 130 7.19 10.62 -10.90
C ASP A 130 6.56 12.01 -10.72
N GLY A 131 6.11 12.37 -9.50
CA GLY A 131 5.44 13.64 -9.21
C GLY A 131 4.09 13.78 -9.90
N LEU A 132 3.33 12.68 -10.01
CA LEU A 132 2.02 12.66 -10.64
C LEU A 132 1.00 13.46 -9.82
N VAL A 133 0.09 14.17 -10.50
CA VAL A 133 -0.91 15.04 -9.88
C VAL A 133 -2.32 14.49 -10.06
N GLY A 134 -3.10 14.46 -9.00
CA GLY A 134 -4.51 14.13 -9.03
C GLY A 134 -4.78 12.77 -9.68
N SER A 135 -5.69 12.75 -10.66
CA SER A 135 -6.08 11.53 -11.38
C SER A 135 -5.02 10.94 -12.33
N GLN A 136 -3.87 11.61 -12.51
CA GLN A 136 -2.73 10.99 -13.20
C GLN A 136 -2.14 9.82 -12.39
N ILE A 137 -2.33 9.84 -11.07
CA ILE A 137 -1.93 8.73 -10.20
C ILE A 137 -2.84 7.53 -10.48
N PRO A 138 -2.29 6.35 -10.83
CA PRO A 138 -3.07 5.12 -11.00
C PRO A 138 -3.96 4.82 -9.79
N LEU A 139 -5.18 4.32 -10.02
CA LEU A 139 -6.15 4.10 -8.94
C LEU A 139 -5.59 3.23 -7.80
N PHE A 140 -4.88 2.15 -8.12
CA PHE A 140 -4.30 1.29 -7.08
C PHE A 140 -3.22 2.02 -6.27
N GLY A 141 -2.45 2.93 -6.87
CA GLY A 141 -1.52 3.79 -6.12
C GLY A 141 -2.24 4.70 -5.14
N ARG A 142 -3.35 5.31 -5.55
CA ARG A 142 -4.18 6.18 -4.68
C ARG A 142 -4.80 5.42 -3.51
N ILE A 143 -5.29 4.19 -3.74
CA ILE A 143 -5.85 3.31 -2.70
C ILE A 143 -4.73 2.84 -1.75
N LEU A 144 -3.57 2.47 -2.30
CA LEU A 144 -2.41 2.05 -1.52
C LEU A 144 -1.91 3.17 -0.61
N ALA A 145 -1.80 4.40 -1.12
CA ALA A 145 -1.30 5.55 -0.36
C ALA A 145 -2.07 5.77 0.96
N VAL A 146 -3.39 5.72 0.92
CA VAL A 146 -4.21 5.92 2.12
C VAL A 146 -4.16 4.73 3.07
N ALA A 147 -4.08 3.50 2.56
CA ALA A 147 -4.03 2.28 3.37
C ALA A 147 -2.67 2.11 4.06
N ASP A 148 -1.57 2.36 3.34
CA ASP A 148 -0.22 2.32 3.88
C ASP A 148 -0.02 3.34 5.01
N VAL A 149 -0.43 4.60 4.78
CA VAL A 149 -0.33 5.65 5.82
C VAL A 149 -1.16 5.28 7.04
N TYR A 150 -2.37 4.73 6.87
CA TYR A 150 -3.17 4.29 8.02
C TYR A 150 -2.45 3.21 8.82
N ASP A 151 -1.98 2.14 8.19
CA ASP A 151 -1.27 1.08 8.90
C ASP A 151 0.03 1.61 9.52
N ALA A 152 0.76 2.44 8.79
CA ALA A 152 1.96 3.05 9.31
C ALA A 152 1.71 3.92 10.55
N MET A 153 0.60 4.64 10.65
CA MET A 153 0.27 5.49 11.79
C MET A 153 -0.24 4.70 12.99
N THR A 154 -0.99 3.62 12.76
CA THR A 154 -1.63 2.82 13.81
C THR A 154 -0.81 1.63 14.29
N SER A 155 0.32 1.32 13.63
CA SER A 155 1.23 0.25 14.03
C SER A 155 2.48 0.78 14.75
N PRO A 156 3.03 0.04 15.73
CA PRO A 156 4.31 0.37 16.35
C PRO A 156 5.43 0.40 15.31
N ARG A 157 6.33 1.39 15.42
CA ARG A 157 7.52 1.51 14.56
C ARG A 157 8.73 1.86 15.44
N ASN A 158 9.86 1.21 15.21
CA ASN A 158 11.09 1.39 16.02
C ASN A 158 11.61 2.84 16.04
N TYR A 159 11.33 3.60 14.99
CA TYR A 159 11.76 4.99 14.83
C TYR A 159 10.71 6.03 15.25
N ARG A 160 9.51 5.60 15.65
CA ARG A 160 8.43 6.50 16.08
C ARG A 160 7.78 5.99 17.36
N PRO A 161 7.95 6.71 18.49
CA PRO A 161 7.41 6.28 19.78
C PRO A 161 5.89 6.41 19.89
N LYS A 162 5.25 7.30 19.10
CA LYS A 162 3.80 7.50 19.16
C LYS A 162 3.08 6.60 18.15
N VAL A 163 2.18 5.76 18.65
CA VAL A 163 1.16 5.06 17.87
C VAL A 163 -0.13 5.89 17.95
N PHE A 164 -0.70 6.23 16.79
CA PHE A 164 -1.94 6.99 16.73
C PHE A 164 -3.13 6.04 16.88
N THR A 165 -4.20 6.55 17.47
CA THR A 165 -5.47 5.83 17.52
C THR A 165 -6.12 5.78 16.13
N PRO A 166 -7.04 4.82 15.89
CA PRO A 166 -7.81 4.79 14.63
C PRO A 166 -8.57 6.09 14.35
N ASP A 167 -9.10 6.75 15.39
CA ASP A 167 -9.85 8.01 15.23
C ASP A 167 -8.93 9.19 14.90
N GLU A 168 -7.77 9.31 15.58
CA GLU A 168 -6.77 10.33 15.23
C GLU A 168 -6.30 10.16 13.77
N THR A 169 -6.08 8.91 13.35
CA THR A 169 -5.61 8.61 11.99
C THR A 169 -6.71 8.86 10.95
N ARG A 170 -7.96 8.52 11.28
CA ARG A 170 -9.11 8.85 10.40
C ARG A 170 -9.23 10.36 10.19
N SER A 171 -9.18 11.16 11.26
CA SER A 171 -9.21 12.62 11.16
C SER A 171 -8.07 13.16 10.30
N TYR A 172 -6.84 12.63 10.49
CA TYR A 172 -5.70 13.00 9.63
C TYR A 172 -5.97 12.69 8.15
N ILE A 173 -6.52 11.52 7.83
CA ILE A 173 -6.81 11.14 6.44
C ILE A 173 -7.87 12.06 5.84
N GLU A 174 -8.93 12.38 6.59
CA GLU A 174 -9.98 13.31 6.16
C GLU A 174 -9.42 14.72 5.93
N ASP A 175 -8.54 15.23 6.80
CA ASP A 175 -7.89 16.54 6.68
C ASP A 175 -6.91 16.60 5.49
N GLN A 176 -6.35 15.49 5.08
CA GLN A 176 -5.40 15.40 3.97
C GLN A 176 -6.05 15.04 2.62
N ALA A 177 -7.39 14.93 2.56
CA ALA A 177 -8.12 14.75 1.31
C ALA A 177 -7.92 15.94 0.35
N GLY A 178 -7.56 15.67 -0.89
CA GLY A 178 -7.23 16.69 -1.90
C GLY A 178 -5.82 17.31 -1.77
N ILE A 179 -5.04 16.89 -0.77
CA ILE A 179 -3.64 17.32 -0.54
C ILE A 179 -2.72 16.12 -0.71
N GLN A 180 -2.70 15.23 0.28
CA GLN A 180 -1.91 14.01 0.22
C GLN A 180 -2.66 12.90 -0.51
N PHE A 181 -3.96 12.77 -0.24
CA PHE A 181 -4.78 11.67 -0.71
C PHE A 181 -5.84 12.13 -1.72
N ASP A 182 -6.16 11.21 -2.63
CA ASP A 182 -7.36 11.31 -3.43
C ASP A 182 -8.59 11.45 -2.51
N PRO A 183 -9.47 12.46 -2.72
CA PRO A 183 -10.65 12.67 -1.89
C PRO A 183 -11.58 11.45 -1.82
N ASP A 184 -11.77 10.72 -2.92
CA ASP A 184 -12.63 9.54 -2.96
C ASP A 184 -12.01 8.39 -2.17
N CYS A 185 -10.69 8.16 -2.31
CA CYS A 185 -9.97 7.15 -1.53
C CYS A 185 -9.94 7.49 -0.03
N ALA A 186 -9.77 8.75 0.34
CA ALA A 186 -9.82 9.20 1.72
C ALA A 186 -11.21 9.00 2.33
N GLY A 187 -12.27 9.36 1.60
CA GLY A 187 -13.67 9.14 2.01
C GLY A 187 -14.00 7.65 2.19
N ALA A 188 -13.58 6.81 1.23
CA ALA A 188 -13.76 5.37 1.29
C ALA A 188 -13.03 4.75 2.50
N MET A 189 -11.80 5.20 2.80
CA MET A 189 -11.05 4.75 3.97
C MET A 189 -11.74 5.17 5.27
N ALA A 190 -12.20 6.42 5.37
CA ALA A 190 -12.92 6.90 6.54
C ALA A 190 -14.18 6.06 6.82
N GLU A 191 -14.94 5.65 5.79
CA GLU A 191 -16.11 4.79 5.96
C GLU A 191 -15.71 3.37 6.40
N VAL A 192 -14.66 2.78 5.83
CA VAL A 192 -14.09 1.50 6.29
C VAL A 192 -13.80 1.55 7.80
N LEU A 193 -13.24 2.64 8.30
CA LEU A 193 -12.89 2.81 9.71
C LEU A 193 -14.13 3.00 10.61
N ARG A 194 -15.14 3.76 10.14
CA ARG A 194 -16.42 3.92 10.85
C ARG A 194 -17.14 2.59 11.04
N VAL A 195 -17.19 1.77 9.99
CA VAL A 195 -17.80 0.42 10.06
C VAL A 195 -17.05 -0.47 11.07
N GLN A 196 -15.71 -0.43 11.08
CA GLN A 196 -14.92 -1.17 12.07
C GLN A 196 -15.19 -0.75 13.51
N ALA A 197 -15.31 0.55 13.76
CA ALA A 197 -15.59 1.07 15.10
C ALA A 197 -16.96 0.60 15.61
N ARG A 198 -17.99 0.65 14.76
CA ARG A 198 -19.35 0.15 15.09
C ARG A 198 -19.37 -1.34 15.40
N GLY A 199 -18.63 -2.15 14.64
CA GLY A 199 -18.55 -3.60 14.89
C GLY A 199 -17.84 -3.97 16.20
N ARG A 200 -16.93 -3.12 16.71
CA ARG A 200 -16.26 -3.32 18.01
C ARG A 200 -17.13 -2.94 19.21
N SER A 201 -18.12 -2.07 19.00
CA SER A 201 -19.01 -1.57 20.07
C SER A 201 -20.21 -2.47 20.32
N GLN A 202 -20.44 -3.51 19.51
CA GLN A 202 -21.50 -4.50 19.76
C GLN A 202 -20.95 -5.63 20.65
N PRO A 203 -21.54 -5.89 21.84
CA PRO A 203 -21.18 -7.05 22.64
C PRO A 203 -21.42 -8.32 21.81
N ARG A 204 -20.44 -9.22 21.79
CA ARG A 204 -20.65 -10.56 21.23
C ARG A 204 -21.69 -11.28 22.08
N PRO A 205 -22.67 -11.95 21.43
CA PRO A 205 -23.68 -12.72 22.13
C PRO A 205 -23.10 -13.87 22.94
#